data_d4f347d06ed98119cc44ffe9b0268a82
#
_entry.id   d4f347d06ed98119cc44ffe9b0268a82
#
_cell.length_a   1.000
_cell.length_b   1.000
_cell.length_c   1.000
_cell.angle_alpha   90.00
_cell.angle_beta   90.00
_cell.angle_gamma   90.00
#
_symmetry.space_group_name_H-M   'P 1'
#
loop_
_entity.id
_entity.type
_entity.pdbx_description
1 polymer ?
#
loop_
_entity_poly.entity_id
_entity_poly.type
_entity_poly.pdbx_seq_one_letter_code
_entity_poly.pdbx_strand_id
1 'polypeptide(L)'
;MITLTKEDGPADLDGVTHLSIGVSWDPTGGASGGIMGVLRRKAGTDLDLIAIAMQGPDPVRLAGLDSLDPMGNGSLVHSGDNQTGRGDGDDETVTVEFARLPGNVTSIVFVAAAFKKGSSFQKARNISFKVYDATGGSSQQVADIWPSLLTQDNGCAVAKAVRVGGSWKLEVVNVTGKIKQGDEHALMRFAISK
;
A
#
# COMPACT_ATOMS: atom_id res chain seq x y z
N MET A 1 -10.87 9.22 14.80
CA MET A 1 -9.81 8.52 14.03
C MET A 1 -9.35 7.36 14.89
N ILE A 2 -9.32 6.16 14.35
CA ILE A 2 -8.96 4.92 15.06
C ILE A 2 -7.59 4.50 14.54
N THR A 3 -6.71 4.01 15.41
CA THR A 3 -5.50 3.31 14.97
C THR A 3 -5.82 1.84 14.89
N LEU A 4 -5.67 1.24 13.71
CA LEU A 4 -5.82 -0.20 13.54
C LEU A 4 -4.47 -0.89 13.75
N THR A 5 -4.49 -1.92 14.56
CA THR A 5 -3.34 -2.78 14.84
C THR A 5 -3.68 -4.23 14.48
N LYS A 6 -2.66 -5.06 14.40
CA LYS A 6 -2.84 -6.49 14.13
C LYS A 6 -3.65 -7.20 15.24
N GLU A 7 -3.57 -6.68 16.45
CA GLU A 7 -4.21 -7.22 17.65
C GLU A 7 -5.71 -6.92 17.69
N ASP A 8 -6.20 -5.91 16.94
CA ASP A 8 -7.62 -5.54 16.91
C ASP A 8 -8.47 -6.58 16.16
N GLY A 9 -7.83 -7.45 15.39
CA GLY A 9 -8.53 -8.39 14.52
C GLY A 9 -9.15 -7.73 13.28
N PRO A 10 -9.91 -8.50 12.48
CA PRO A 10 -10.53 -7.99 11.27
C PRO A 10 -11.61 -6.94 11.55
N ALA A 11 -11.50 -5.77 10.91
CA ALA A 11 -12.52 -4.73 10.93
C ALA A 11 -13.57 -4.99 9.82
N ASP A 12 -14.86 -4.88 10.16
CA ASP A 12 -15.93 -4.97 9.18
C ASP A 12 -15.93 -3.72 8.26
N LEU A 13 -16.11 -3.95 6.97
CA LEU A 13 -16.28 -2.91 5.95
C LEU A 13 -17.74 -2.79 5.50
N ASP A 14 -18.68 -3.02 6.41
CA ASP A 14 -20.10 -2.93 6.11
C ASP A 14 -20.49 -1.51 5.70
N GLY A 15 -21.11 -1.39 4.52
CA GLY A 15 -21.47 -0.10 3.94
C GLY A 15 -20.35 0.61 3.18
N VAL A 16 -19.11 0.16 3.30
CA VAL A 16 -17.97 0.68 2.52
C VAL A 16 -18.01 0.06 1.13
N THR A 17 -18.30 0.86 0.12
CA THR A 17 -18.29 0.42 -1.28
C THR A 17 -16.95 0.69 -1.96
N HIS A 18 -16.24 1.70 -1.50
CA HIS A 18 -14.93 2.10 -1.98
C HIS A 18 -13.97 2.22 -0.79
N LEU A 19 -12.94 1.37 -0.78
CA LEU A 19 -11.84 1.43 0.17
C LEU A 19 -10.63 2.09 -0.51
N SER A 20 -10.00 3.06 0.14
CA SER A 20 -8.70 3.56 -0.31
C SER A 20 -7.66 3.38 0.80
N ILE A 21 -6.46 2.93 0.41
CA ILE A 21 -5.30 2.90 1.30
C ILE A 21 -4.24 3.81 0.68
N GLY A 22 -3.75 4.74 1.49
CA GLY A 22 -2.67 5.65 1.13
C GLY A 22 -1.40 5.39 1.92
N VAL A 23 -0.26 5.66 1.32
CA VAL A 23 1.03 5.71 1.99
C VAL A 23 1.61 7.12 1.89
N SER A 24 2.17 7.61 2.99
CA SER A 24 2.97 8.83 2.98
C SER A 24 4.31 8.61 3.66
N TRP A 25 5.34 9.30 3.19
CA TRP A 25 6.67 9.28 3.79
C TRP A 25 7.39 10.62 3.59
N ASP A 26 8.34 10.92 4.46
CA ASP A 26 9.20 12.08 4.27
C ASP A 26 10.47 11.70 3.51
N PRO A 27 10.91 12.54 2.56
CA PRO A 27 12.17 12.35 1.87
C PRO A 27 13.35 12.46 2.85
N THR A 28 14.28 11.52 2.82
CA THR A 28 15.46 11.49 3.71
C THR A 28 16.52 12.56 3.43
N GLY A 29 16.26 13.49 2.54
CA GLY A 29 17.12 14.64 2.23
C GLY A 29 16.66 15.88 2.95
N GLY A 30 17.29 16.23 4.07
CA GLY A 30 16.98 17.45 4.82
C GLY A 30 17.00 18.71 3.94
N ALA A 31 16.29 19.75 4.40
CA ALA A 31 16.14 21.08 3.80
C ALA A 31 17.44 21.90 3.69
N SER A 32 18.56 21.29 3.34
CA SER A 32 19.79 22.03 3.01
C SER A 32 19.71 22.48 1.54
N GLY A 33 19.52 23.76 1.34
CA GLY A 33 19.61 24.39 0.02
C GLY A 33 20.99 24.18 -0.59
N GLY A 34 21.05 24.15 -1.95
CA GLY A 34 22.28 24.00 -2.71
C GLY A 34 22.39 22.68 -3.48
N ILE A 35 23.44 22.57 -4.31
CA ILE A 35 23.68 21.42 -5.22
C ILE A 35 23.75 20.09 -4.45
N MET A 36 24.30 20.09 -3.23
CA MET A 36 24.33 18.91 -2.35
C MET A 36 22.94 18.49 -1.86
N GLY A 37 22.02 19.44 -1.64
CA GLY A 37 20.64 19.15 -1.32
C GLY A 37 19.88 18.52 -2.48
N VAL A 38 20.18 18.90 -3.72
CA VAL A 38 19.60 18.30 -4.93
C VAL A 38 20.10 16.87 -5.14
N LEU A 39 21.40 16.63 -4.92
CA LEU A 39 21.99 15.27 -5.01
C LEU A 39 21.47 14.32 -3.92
N ARG A 40 21.31 14.82 -2.68
CA ARG A 40 20.71 14.05 -1.58
C ARG A 40 19.22 13.76 -1.82
N ARG A 41 18.50 14.66 -2.47
CA ARG A 41 17.09 14.48 -2.84
C ARG A 41 16.88 13.38 -3.88
N LYS A 42 17.87 13.16 -4.78
CA LYS A 42 17.89 12.02 -5.71
C LYS A 42 18.21 10.67 -5.03
N ALA A 43 18.72 10.70 -3.81
CA ALA A 43 19.06 9.53 -3.01
C ALA A 43 17.97 9.15 -1.98
N GLY A 44 16.81 9.82 -2.02
CA GLY A 44 15.67 9.52 -1.15
C GLY A 44 15.18 8.08 -1.35
N THR A 45 14.56 7.53 -0.32
CA THR A 45 13.84 6.26 -0.44
C THR A 45 12.57 6.50 -1.22
N ASP A 46 12.38 5.69 -2.23
CA ASP A 46 11.18 5.53 -3.01
C ASP A 46 10.38 4.40 -2.40
N LEU A 47 9.15 4.65 -2.03
CA LEU A 47 8.25 3.66 -1.48
C LEU A 47 7.08 3.47 -2.43
N ASP A 48 6.86 2.25 -2.84
CA ASP A 48 5.79 1.86 -3.71
C ASP A 48 4.66 1.22 -2.91
N LEU A 49 3.43 1.67 -3.07
CA LEU A 49 2.24 1.00 -2.57
C LEU A 49 1.66 0.13 -3.68
N ILE A 50 1.50 -1.14 -3.42
CA ILE A 50 1.07 -2.12 -4.40
C ILE A 50 -0.12 -2.88 -3.84
N ALA A 51 -1.13 -3.16 -4.67
CA ALA A 51 -2.23 -4.03 -4.29
C ALA A 51 -2.30 -5.25 -5.20
N ILE A 52 -2.43 -6.42 -4.58
CA ILE A 52 -2.47 -7.70 -5.26
C ILE A 52 -3.83 -8.33 -5.05
N ALA A 53 -4.60 -8.46 -6.13
CA ALA A 53 -5.86 -9.20 -6.12
C ALA A 53 -5.59 -10.71 -6.15
N MET A 54 -6.26 -11.43 -5.26
CA MET A 54 -6.07 -12.86 -5.05
C MET A 54 -7.34 -13.65 -5.34
N GLN A 55 -7.17 -14.84 -5.87
CA GLN A 55 -8.20 -15.88 -5.96
C GLN A 55 -7.77 -17.07 -5.10
N GLY A 56 -8.27 -17.14 -3.86
CA GLY A 56 -7.69 -18.05 -2.88
C GLY A 56 -6.21 -17.72 -2.63
N PRO A 57 -5.30 -18.69 -2.79
CA PRO A 57 -3.86 -18.44 -2.64
C PRO A 57 -3.20 -17.83 -3.88
N ASP A 58 -3.89 -17.79 -5.03
CA ASP A 58 -3.27 -17.42 -6.31
C ASP A 58 -3.40 -15.93 -6.60
N PRO A 59 -2.32 -15.21 -6.92
CA PRO A 59 -2.38 -13.83 -7.38
C PRO A 59 -2.92 -13.78 -8.81
N VAL A 60 -3.94 -12.95 -9.05
CA VAL A 60 -4.57 -12.83 -10.37
C VAL A 60 -4.29 -11.51 -11.06
N ARG A 61 -4.12 -10.43 -10.29
CA ARG A 61 -3.81 -9.09 -10.82
C ARG A 61 -3.01 -8.28 -9.79
N LEU A 62 -2.19 -7.37 -10.29
CA LEU A 62 -1.39 -6.46 -9.48
C LEU A 62 -1.65 -5.03 -9.95
N ALA A 63 -2.06 -4.15 -9.03
CA ALA A 63 -2.07 -2.71 -9.21
C ALA A 63 -0.79 -2.13 -8.62
N GLY A 64 -0.04 -1.41 -9.42
CA GLY A 64 1.24 -0.80 -9.07
C GLY A 64 1.71 0.10 -10.21
N LEU A 65 3.00 0.45 -10.22
CA LEU A 65 3.57 1.45 -11.12
C LEU A 65 3.36 1.15 -12.62
N ASP A 66 3.50 -0.11 -13.02
CA ASP A 66 3.39 -0.53 -14.42
C ASP A 66 1.95 -0.86 -14.83
N SER A 67 1.02 -0.90 -13.88
CA SER A 67 -0.39 -1.23 -14.12
C SER A 67 -1.29 -0.49 -13.15
N LEU A 68 -1.77 0.68 -13.54
CA LEU A 68 -2.59 1.54 -12.67
C LEU A 68 -4.03 1.04 -12.53
N ASP A 69 -4.59 0.40 -13.54
CA ASP A 69 -5.93 -0.24 -13.53
C ASP A 69 -5.83 -1.65 -14.15
N PRO A 70 -5.31 -2.65 -13.41
CA PRO A 70 -5.07 -3.99 -13.94
C PRO A 70 -6.36 -4.74 -14.29
N MET A 71 -7.51 -4.29 -13.78
CA MET A 71 -8.83 -4.87 -14.10
C MET A 71 -9.44 -4.24 -15.34
N GLY A 72 -9.01 -3.04 -15.76
CA GLY A 72 -9.54 -2.29 -16.89
C GLY A 72 -10.96 -1.80 -16.70
N ASN A 73 -11.46 -1.81 -15.47
CA ASN A 73 -12.84 -1.43 -15.15
C ASN A 73 -12.94 -0.47 -13.95
N GLY A 74 -11.81 0.03 -13.45
CA GLY A 74 -11.74 0.93 -12.30
C GLY A 74 -12.01 0.28 -10.95
N SER A 75 -12.09 -1.05 -10.86
CA SER A 75 -12.36 -1.71 -9.57
C SER A 75 -11.14 -1.83 -8.65
N LEU A 76 -9.96 -1.70 -9.20
CA LEU A 76 -8.69 -1.68 -8.48
C LEU A 76 -7.77 -0.69 -9.16
N VAL A 77 -7.53 0.48 -8.54
CA VAL A 77 -6.83 1.60 -9.18
C VAL A 77 -5.71 2.12 -8.29
N HIS A 78 -4.53 2.28 -8.88
CA HIS A 78 -3.36 2.93 -8.28
C HIS A 78 -3.26 4.39 -8.75
N SER A 79 -2.87 5.32 -7.86
CA SER A 79 -2.77 6.76 -8.16
C SER A 79 -1.64 7.14 -9.11
N GLY A 80 -0.65 6.27 -9.29
CA GLY A 80 0.59 6.54 -9.99
C GLY A 80 1.79 6.70 -9.04
N ASP A 81 2.98 6.75 -9.62
CA ASP A 81 4.28 6.74 -8.93
C ASP A 81 4.64 8.14 -8.36
N ASN A 82 4.94 8.20 -7.07
CA ASN A 82 5.55 9.35 -6.42
C ASN A 82 6.96 9.01 -5.91
N GLN A 83 7.97 9.25 -6.72
CA GLN A 83 9.38 8.94 -6.41
C GLN A 83 10.01 9.83 -5.35
N THR A 84 9.30 10.77 -4.78
CA THR A 84 9.90 11.85 -3.99
C THR A 84 9.43 11.94 -2.56
N GLY A 85 8.25 11.40 -2.23
CA GLY A 85 7.61 11.60 -0.95
C GLY A 85 7.38 13.09 -0.65
N ARG A 86 6.97 13.87 -1.66
CA ARG A 86 6.74 15.30 -1.55
C ARG A 86 5.33 15.65 -1.90
N GLY A 87 4.74 16.46 -1.08
CA GLY A 87 3.39 16.96 -1.23
C GLY A 87 2.68 16.94 0.10
N ASP A 88 1.48 17.50 0.13
CA ASP A 88 0.59 17.37 1.27
C ASP A 88 -0.30 16.14 1.05
N GLY A 89 -0.47 15.32 2.07
CA GLY A 89 -1.32 14.14 2.04
C GLY A 89 -0.55 12.84 1.78
N ASP A 90 -1.22 11.90 1.11
CA ASP A 90 -0.61 10.62 0.75
C ASP A 90 0.17 10.74 -0.55
N ASP A 91 1.34 10.12 -0.59
CA ASP A 91 2.22 10.13 -1.76
C ASP A 91 1.72 9.16 -2.83
N GLU A 92 1.23 8.01 -2.41
CA GLU A 92 0.57 7.04 -3.29
C GLU A 92 -0.69 6.49 -2.63
N THR A 93 -1.67 6.16 -3.46
CA THR A 93 -2.92 5.53 -3.01
C THR A 93 -3.33 4.39 -3.92
N VAL A 94 -3.99 3.39 -3.33
CA VAL A 94 -4.73 2.36 -4.05
C VAL A 94 -6.18 2.41 -3.62
N THR A 95 -7.09 2.47 -4.59
CA THR A 95 -8.53 2.45 -4.36
C THR A 95 -9.14 1.16 -4.90
N VAL A 96 -10.04 0.58 -4.13
CA VAL A 96 -10.78 -0.63 -4.45
C VAL A 96 -12.26 -0.32 -4.46
N GLU A 97 -12.94 -0.55 -5.58
CA GLU A 97 -14.41 -0.55 -5.68
C GLU A 97 -14.92 -2.00 -5.62
N PHE A 98 -15.39 -2.40 -4.45
CA PHE A 98 -15.71 -3.81 -4.16
C PHE A 98 -16.79 -4.40 -5.06
N ALA A 99 -17.80 -3.60 -5.42
CA ALA A 99 -18.93 -4.06 -6.24
C ALA A 99 -18.53 -4.40 -7.68
N ARG A 100 -17.43 -3.79 -8.18
CA ARG A 100 -16.93 -4.00 -9.55
C ARG A 100 -15.82 -5.04 -9.64
N LEU A 101 -15.31 -5.52 -8.49
CA LEU A 101 -14.32 -6.59 -8.50
C LEU A 101 -14.91 -7.87 -9.09
N PRO A 102 -14.15 -8.61 -9.92
CA PRO A 102 -14.55 -9.93 -10.39
C PRO A 102 -14.95 -10.85 -9.24
N GLY A 103 -16.01 -11.66 -9.43
CA GLY A 103 -16.54 -12.52 -8.38
C GLY A 103 -15.57 -13.58 -7.85
N ASN A 104 -14.54 -13.93 -8.64
CA ASN A 104 -13.48 -14.85 -8.24
C ASN A 104 -12.39 -14.20 -7.38
N VAL A 105 -12.35 -12.88 -7.25
CA VAL A 105 -11.42 -12.20 -6.34
C VAL A 105 -11.90 -12.41 -4.91
N THR A 106 -11.09 -13.06 -4.10
CA THR A 106 -11.41 -13.42 -2.71
C THR A 106 -10.72 -12.51 -1.69
N SER A 107 -9.61 -11.88 -2.08
CA SER A 107 -8.93 -10.90 -1.22
C SER A 107 -8.05 -9.94 -2.02
N ILE A 108 -7.71 -8.81 -1.40
CA ILE A 108 -6.73 -7.83 -1.89
C ILE A 108 -5.66 -7.68 -0.81
N VAL A 109 -4.40 -7.94 -1.15
CA VAL A 109 -3.27 -7.73 -0.25
C VAL A 109 -2.58 -6.42 -0.61
N PHE A 110 -2.45 -5.51 0.36
CA PHE A 110 -1.74 -4.24 0.21
C PHE A 110 -0.32 -4.40 0.73
N VAL A 111 0.64 -4.08 -0.12
CA VAL A 111 2.07 -4.23 0.16
C VAL A 111 2.76 -2.90 -0.09
N ALA A 112 3.53 -2.44 0.90
CA ALA A 112 4.50 -1.37 0.68
C ALA A 112 5.87 -1.98 0.38
N ALA A 113 6.58 -1.42 -0.57
CA ALA A 113 7.91 -1.88 -0.96
C ALA A 113 8.87 -0.72 -1.18
N ALA A 114 10.09 -0.85 -0.71
CA ALA A 114 11.21 -0.01 -1.11
C ALA A 114 11.91 -0.68 -2.30
N PHE A 115 11.32 -0.53 -3.50
CA PHE A 115 11.64 -1.36 -4.67
C PHE A 115 12.92 -0.93 -5.38
N LYS A 116 13.31 0.34 -5.23
CA LYS A 116 14.52 0.88 -5.82
C LYS A 116 15.78 0.26 -5.22
N LYS A 117 16.74 -0.08 -6.08
CA LYS A 117 18.01 -0.67 -5.64
C LYS A 117 18.69 0.18 -4.55
N GLY A 118 18.97 -0.46 -3.42
CA GLY A 118 19.60 0.19 -2.28
C GLY A 118 18.65 0.96 -1.37
N SER A 119 17.32 0.98 -1.64
CA SER A 119 16.29 1.50 -0.74
C SER A 119 15.96 0.51 0.37
N SER A 120 15.51 1.03 1.50
CA SER A 120 14.94 0.25 2.62
C SER A 120 14.06 1.16 3.46
N PHE A 121 13.17 0.61 4.25
CA PHE A 121 12.32 1.40 5.13
C PHE A 121 13.11 2.27 6.13
N GLN A 122 14.30 1.84 6.56
CA GLN A 122 15.17 2.66 7.43
C GLN A 122 15.59 3.99 6.82
N LYS A 123 15.53 4.11 5.49
CA LYS A 123 15.90 5.33 4.77
C LYS A 123 14.72 6.26 4.54
N ALA A 124 13.51 5.82 4.79
CA ALA A 124 12.31 6.65 4.81
C ALA A 124 12.03 7.14 6.23
N ARG A 125 11.38 8.28 6.36
CA ARG A 125 10.96 8.83 7.64
C ARG A 125 9.45 9.05 7.63
N ASN A 126 8.86 9.01 8.83
CA ASN A 126 7.44 9.31 9.04
C ASN A 126 6.52 8.53 8.10
N ILE A 127 6.87 7.24 7.85
CA ILE A 127 6.03 6.38 7.03
C ILE A 127 4.72 6.14 7.77
N SER A 128 3.61 6.48 7.12
CA SER A 128 2.28 6.17 7.64
C SER A 128 1.39 5.60 6.54
N PHE A 129 0.48 4.74 6.95
CA PHE A 129 -0.57 4.23 6.07
C PHE A 129 -1.91 4.69 6.60
N LYS A 130 -2.74 5.24 5.72
CA LYS A 130 -4.07 5.71 6.05
C LYS A 130 -5.11 4.90 5.31
N VAL A 131 -6.18 4.62 6.01
CA VAL A 131 -7.34 3.90 5.46
C VAL A 131 -8.49 4.88 5.33
N TYR A 132 -9.10 4.90 4.16
CA TYR A 132 -10.22 5.79 3.86
C TYR A 132 -11.45 5.00 3.43
N ASP A 133 -12.59 5.41 3.94
CA ASP A 133 -13.86 5.15 3.27
C ASP A 133 -14.05 6.22 2.18
N ALA A 134 -14.01 5.79 0.93
CA ALA A 134 -14.18 6.64 -0.25
C ALA A 134 -15.57 6.45 -0.89
N THR A 135 -16.52 5.90 -0.14
CA THR A 135 -17.92 5.70 -0.58
C THR A 135 -18.57 7.03 -0.91
N GLY A 136 -19.27 7.08 -2.03
CA GLY A 136 -20.00 8.30 -2.44
C GLY A 136 -19.12 9.42 -3.00
N GLY A 137 -17.84 9.16 -3.30
CA GLY A 137 -16.92 10.10 -3.96
C GLY A 137 -16.25 11.11 -3.03
N SER A 138 -16.45 11.00 -1.72
CA SER A 138 -15.69 11.75 -0.70
C SER A 138 -14.84 10.79 0.12
N SER A 139 -13.54 11.06 0.23
CA SER A 139 -12.66 10.23 1.07
C SER A 139 -12.71 10.72 2.51
N GLN A 140 -13.15 9.85 3.41
CA GLN A 140 -13.09 10.07 4.84
C GLN A 140 -12.04 9.14 5.44
N GLN A 141 -11.02 9.69 6.06
CA GLN A 141 -10.05 8.87 6.79
C GLN A 141 -10.72 8.22 7.99
N VAL A 142 -10.68 6.88 8.03
CA VAL A 142 -11.31 6.07 9.07
C VAL A 142 -10.29 5.47 10.02
N ALA A 143 -9.07 5.19 9.53
CA ALA A 143 -8.01 4.63 10.37
C ALA A 143 -6.61 5.00 9.90
N ASP A 144 -5.65 4.81 10.80
CA ASP A 144 -4.20 4.78 10.54
C ASP A 144 -3.66 3.39 10.84
N ILE A 145 -2.67 2.95 10.05
CA ILE A 145 -1.86 1.75 10.32
C ILE A 145 -0.41 2.20 10.49
N TRP A 146 0.18 1.92 11.64
CA TRP A 146 1.57 2.25 11.95
C TRP A 146 2.42 0.99 11.96
N PRO A 147 3.06 0.63 10.86
CA PRO A 147 3.92 -0.54 10.83
C PRO A 147 5.24 -0.31 11.56
N SER A 148 5.75 -1.36 12.20
CA SER A 148 7.08 -1.35 12.79
C SER A 148 8.16 -1.50 11.70
N LEU A 149 8.39 -0.43 10.93
CA LEU A 149 9.31 -0.43 9.79
C LEU A 149 10.78 -0.10 10.14
N LEU A 150 11.19 -0.28 11.38
CA LEU A 150 12.56 -0.01 11.84
C LEU A 150 13.57 -1.11 11.41
N THR A 151 13.25 -1.85 10.36
CA THR A 151 14.06 -2.97 9.90
C THR A 151 14.82 -2.65 8.62
N GLN A 152 15.85 -3.45 8.30
CA GLN A 152 16.52 -3.42 7.00
C GLN A 152 15.71 -4.11 5.90
N ASP A 153 14.46 -4.49 6.21
CA ASP A 153 13.54 -5.06 5.24
C ASP A 153 13.11 -3.98 4.23
N ASN A 154 12.68 -4.43 3.09
CA ASN A 154 12.25 -3.58 1.99
C ASN A 154 10.88 -3.93 1.46
N GLY A 155 10.16 -4.82 2.13
CA GLY A 155 8.76 -5.16 1.89
C GLY A 155 7.97 -5.22 3.18
N CYS A 156 6.72 -4.75 3.14
CA CYS A 156 5.76 -4.83 4.24
C CYS A 156 4.38 -5.19 3.68
N ALA A 157 3.84 -6.34 4.07
CA ALA A 157 2.42 -6.59 3.89
C ALA A 157 1.68 -5.76 4.96
N VAL A 158 1.00 -4.71 4.52
CA VAL A 158 0.38 -3.70 5.38
C VAL A 158 -0.96 -4.18 5.89
N ALA A 159 -1.84 -4.53 4.97
CA ALA A 159 -3.21 -4.92 5.25
C ALA A 159 -3.72 -5.88 4.18
N LYS A 160 -4.83 -6.52 4.47
CA LYS A 160 -5.53 -7.43 3.56
C LYS A 160 -7.03 -7.20 3.68
N ALA A 161 -7.68 -6.87 2.56
CA ALA A 161 -9.13 -6.92 2.48
C ALA A 161 -9.56 -8.33 2.07
N VAL A 162 -10.45 -8.96 2.83
CA VAL A 162 -10.90 -10.34 2.62
C VAL A 162 -12.40 -10.37 2.41
N ARG A 163 -12.85 -11.11 1.39
CA ARG A 163 -14.28 -11.33 1.13
C ARG A 163 -14.80 -12.44 2.04
N VAL A 164 -15.80 -12.15 2.86
CA VAL A 164 -16.43 -13.08 3.79
C VAL A 164 -17.94 -13.04 3.60
N GLY A 165 -18.54 -14.10 3.08
CA GLY A 165 -19.99 -14.24 2.99
C GLY A 165 -20.73 -13.14 2.21
N GLY A 166 -20.08 -12.45 1.29
CA GLY A 166 -20.68 -11.35 0.51
C GLY A 166 -20.32 -9.95 1.01
N SER A 167 -19.77 -9.81 2.22
CA SER A 167 -19.16 -8.59 2.78
C SER A 167 -17.65 -8.62 2.65
N TRP A 168 -16.99 -7.52 3.04
CA TRP A 168 -15.54 -7.42 3.11
C TRP A 168 -15.09 -7.07 4.52
N LYS A 169 -13.91 -7.57 4.89
CA LYS A 169 -13.25 -7.24 6.15
C LYS A 169 -11.84 -6.78 5.85
N LEU A 170 -11.33 -5.83 6.64
CA LEU A 170 -9.95 -5.37 6.57
C LEU A 170 -9.16 -5.95 7.74
N GLU A 171 -8.08 -6.64 7.44
CA GLU A 171 -7.14 -7.19 8.41
C GLU A 171 -5.82 -6.42 8.33
N VAL A 172 -5.27 -5.99 9.46
CA VAL A 172 -3.92 -5.45 9.53
C VAL A 172 -2.94 -6.61 9.58
N VAL A 173 -2.10 -6.73 8.59
CA VAL A 173 -1.09 -7.80 8.48
C VAL A 173 0.20 -7.40 9.18
N ASN A 174 0.71 -6.23 8.87
CA ASN A 174 1.91 -5.62 9.46
C ASN A 174 3.10 -6.60 9.58
N VAL A 175 3.47 -7.24 8.48
CA VAL A 175 4.58 -8.19 8.44
C VAL A 175 5.61 -7.72 7.42
N THR A 176 6.84 -7.51 7.89
CA THR A 176 7.96 -7.10 7.05
C THR A 176 8.78 -8.30 6.54
N GLY A 177 9.58 -8.05 5.52
CA GLY A 177 10.49 -9.03 4.95
C GLY A 177 11.35 -8.46 3.83
N LYS A 178 12.25 -9.31 3.34
CA LYS A 178 13.10 -8.97 2.20
C LYS A 178 12.46 -9.43 0.90
N ILE A 179 12.31 -8.49 -0.03
CA ILE A 179 11.85 -8.73 -1.38
C ILE A 179 13.03 -8.46 -2.32
N LYS A 180 13.20 -9.29 -3.33
CA LYS A 180 14.19 -9.01 -4.38
C LYS A 180 13.73 -7.79 -5.18
N GLN A 181 14.49 -6.72 -5.11
CA GLN A 181 14.18 -5.44 -5.74
C GLN A 181 14.04 -5.58 -7.26
N GLY A 182 12.99 -4.96 -7.84
CA GLY A 182 12.69 -5.07 -9.26
C GLY A 182 12.14 -6.43 -9.71
N ASP A 183 11.72 -7.30 -8.78
CA ASP A 183 11.16 -8.63 -9.08
C ASP A 183 9.71 -8.72 -8.57
N GLU A 184 8.75 -8.50 -9.46
CA GLU A 184 7.31 -8.58 -9.15
C GLU A 184 6.90 -9.98 -8.68
N HIS A 185 7.51 -11.03 -9.23
CA HIS A 185 7.22 -12.39 -8.78
C HIS A 185 7.68 -12.61 -7.34
N ALA A 186 8.79 -12.00 -6.92
CA ALA A 186 9.23 -12.05 -5.53
C ALA A 186 8.25 -11.30 -4.61
N LEU A 187 7.73 -10.16 -5.07
CA LEU A 187 6.70 -9.41 -4.36
C LEU A 187 5.40 -10.22 -4.21
N MET A 188 4.93 -10.84 -5.29
CA MET A 188 3.75 -11.71 -5.25
C MET A 188 3.95 -12.87 -4.28
N ARG A 189 5.09 -13.58 -4.35
CA ARG A 189 5.40 -14.67 -3.39
C ARG A 189 5.43 -14.19 -1.94
N PHE A 190 5.95 -13.00 -1.69
CA PHE A 190 5.94 -12.39 -0.37
C PHE A 190 4.50 -12.16 0.12
N ALA A 191 3.65 -11.55 -0.70
CA ALA A 191 2.25 -11.28 -0.36
C ALA A 191 1.44 -12.57 -0.09
N ILE A 192 1.63 -13.62 -0.91
CA ILE A 192 0.94 -14.91 -0.76
C ILE A 192 1.28 -15.58 0.58
N SER A 193 2.50 -15.38 1.08
CA SER A 193 2.95 -15.98 2.33
C SER A 193 2.36 -15.33 3.59
N LYS A 194 1.51 -14.32 3.46
CA LYS A 194 0.92 -13.51 4.53
C LYS A 194 -0.59 -13.55 4.49
#